data_3063847648f5ce1e3e9030c66097b8c3
#
_entry.id   3063847648f5ce1e3e9030c66097b8c3
#
_cell.length_a   1.000
_cell.length_b   1.000
_cell.length_c   1.000
_cell.angle_alpha   90.00
_cell.angle_beta   90.00
_cell.angle_gamma   90.00
#
_symmetry.space_group_name_H-M   'P 1'
#
loop_
_entity.id
_entity.type
_entity.pdbx_description
1 polymer ?
#
loop_
_entity_poly.entity_id
_entity_poly.type
_entity_poly.pdbx_seq_one_letter_code
_entity_poly.pdbx_strand_id
1 'polypeptide(L)'
;MRLEITSKGMDLTPAIKNSIEKALQKSLKITKSLSSEEHFKVFVEKTNSPEEPFLAKIVTHIFKKDLVVTKSGKDLYAVLDLISDDLARHLRKEKEKHYV
;
A
#
# COMPACT_ATOMS: atom_id res chain seq x y z
N MET A 1 13.06 5.58 0.97
CA MET A 1 11.60 5.44 1.17
C MET A 1 11.21 5.86 2.56
N ARG A 2 10.15 6.60 2.66
CA ARG A 2 9.59 6.99 3.95
C ARG A 2 8.25 6.27 4.14
N LEU A 3 8.15 5.46 5.18
CA LEU A 3 6.99 4.62 5.43
C LEU A 3 6.42 4.90 6.82
N GLU A 4 5.14 5.23 6.87
CA GLU A 4 4.40 5.38 8.12
C GLU A 4 3.29 4.33 8.13
N ILE A 5 3.23 3.55 9.19
CA ILE A 5 2.22 2.50 9.34
C ILE A 5 1.38 2.79 10.57
N THR A 6 0.08 2.79 10.40
CA THR A 6 -0.89 2.99 11.49
C THR A 6 -1.84 1.80 11.52
N SER A 7 -2.12 1.27 12.70
CA SER A 7 -3.07 0.17 12.87
C SER A 7 -4.21 0.59 13.80
N LYS A 8 -5.39 0.01 13.57
CA LYS A 8 -6.58 0.25 14.37
C LYS A 8 -7.33 -1.07 14.58
N GLY A 9 -7.70 -1.36 15.81
CA GLY A 9 -8.43 -2.59 16.13
C GLY A 9 -7.58 -3.84 16.08
N MET A 10 -6.26 -3.72 15.96
CA MET A 10 -5.34 -4.84 15.91
C MET A 10 -3.93 -4.38 16.28
N ASP A 11 -3.10 -5.30 16.73
CA ASP A 11 -1.70 -5.02 17.04
C ASP A 11 -0.85 -5.07 15.76
N LEU A 12 0.08 -4.14 15.66
CA LEU A 12 1.03 -4.10 14.57
C LEU A 12 2.29 -4.91 14.96
N THR A 13 2.27 -6.19 14.63
CA THR A 13 3.39 -7.10 14.94
C THR A 13 4.56 -6.91 13.99
N PRO A 14 5.78 -7.34 14.36
CA PRO A 14 6.92 -7.33 13.43
C PRO A 14 6.64 -8.10 12.14
N ALA A 15 5.91 -9.22 12.23
CA ALA A 15 5.56 -10.01 11.04
C ALA A 15 4.67 -9.21 10.08
N ILE A 16 3.71 -8.46 10.61
CA ILE A 16 2.83 -7.62 9.80
C ILE A 16 3.62 -6.47 9.17
N LYS A 17 4.49 -5.82 9.94
CA LYS A 17 5.37 -4.77 9.40
C LYS A 17 6.22 -5.27 8.25
N ASN A 18 6.83 -6.44 8.41
CA ASN A 18 7.65 -7.05 7.37
C ASN A 18 6.84 -7.35 6.11
N SER A 19 5.62 -7.85 6.28
CA SER A 19 4.74 -8.13 5.16
C SER A 19 4.36 -6.87 4.40
N ILE A 20 4.11 -5.77 5.11
CA ILE A 20 3.81 -4.48 4.49
C ILE A 20 5.03 -3.97 3.71
N GLU A 21 6.21 -4.04 4.30
CA GLU A 21 7.44 -3.62 3.62
C GLU A 21 7.70 -4.42 2.35
N LYS A 22 7.53 -5.74 2.40
CA LYS A 22 7.67 -6.60 1.22
C LYS A 22 6.65 -6.26 0.15
N ALA A 23 5.41 -6.02 0.55
CA ALA A 23 4.35 -5.64 -0.38
C ALA A 23 4.69 -4.33 -1.12
N LEU A 24 5.30 -3.38 -0.42
CA LEU A 24 5.67 -2.09 -1.01
C LEU A 24 6.92 -2.15 -1.88
N GLN A 25 7.77 -3.16 -1.73
CA GLN A 25 9.00 -3.29 -2.53
C GLN A 25 8.71 -3.35 -4.03
N LYS A 26 7.61 -3.96 -4.43
CA LYS A 26 7.16 -3.95 -5.82
C LYS A 26 6.96 -2.55 -6.33
N SER A 27 6.29 -1.72 -5.53
CA SER A 27 6.01 -0.34 -5.87
C SER A 27 7.28 0.49 -5.95
N LEU A 28 8.22 0.23 -5.05
CA LEU A 28 9.52 0.91 -5.06
C LEU A 28 10.30 0.66 -6.34
N LYS A 29 10.25 -0.56 -6.86
CA LYS A 29 10.92 -0.88 -8.12
C LYS A 29 10.36 -0.09 -9.29
N ILE A 30 9.04 0.16 -9.28
CA ILE A 30 8.37 0.92 -10.33
C ILE A 30 8.73 2.40 -10.24
N THR A 31 8.80 2.95 -9.03
CA THR A 31 9.01 4.38 -8.80
C THR A 31 10.47 4.78 -8.69
N LYS A 32 11.39 3.83 -8.59
CA LYS A 32 12.81 4.06 -8.35
C LYS A 32 13.47 5.02 -9.34
N SER A 33 13.04 5.00 -10.58
CA SER A 33 13.58 5.88 -11.61
C SER A 33 12.88 7.23 -11.69
N LEU A 34 11.84 7.46 -10.88
CA LEU A 34 10.93 8.59 -11.03
C LEU A 34 11.03 9.62 -9.90
N SER A 35 11.39 9.18 -8.70
CA SER A 35 11.48 10.04 -7.54
C SER A 35 12.49 9.49 -6.55
N SER A 36 13.25 10.38 -5.92
CA SER A 36 14.19 10.00 -4.88
C SER A 36 13.54 9.95 -3.50
N GLU A 37 12.34 10.50 -3.35
CA GLU A 37 11.65 10.59 -2.07
C GLU A 37 10.21 10.12 -2.16
N GLU A 38 10.02 8.80 -2.08
CA GLU A 38 8.68 8.24 -1.97
C GLU A 38 8.25 8.23 -0.51
N HIS A 39 7.02 8.66 -0.27
CA HIS A 39 6.41 8.63 1.05
C HIS A 39 5.12 7.84 0.98
N PHE A 40 5.05 6.77 1.76
CA PHE A 40 3.87 5.90 1.84
C PHE A 40 3.29 5.93 3.23
N LYS A 41 1.99 6.14 3.30
CA LYS A 41 1.21 5.98 4.54
C LYS A 41 0.35 4.75 4.38
N VAL A 42 0.51 3.79 5.28
CA VAL A 42 -0.25 2.54 5.24
C VAL A 42 -1.11 2.46 6.50
N PHE A 43 -2.39 2.23 6.30
CA PHE A 43 -3.35 2.06 7.38
C PHE A 43 -3.89 0.64 7.30
N VAL A 44 -3.84 -0.08 8.41
CA VAL A 44 -4.45 -1.40 8.51
C VAL A 44 -5.43 -1.39 9.66
N GLU A 45 -6.58 -2.01 9.46
CA GLU A 45 -7.65 -2.00 10.44
C GLU A 45 -8.36 -3.34 10.49
N LYS A 46 -8.67 -3.78 11.71
CA LYS A 46 -9.59 -4.89 11.90
C LYS A 46 -10.94 -4.31 12.30
N THR A 47 -11.95 -4.55 11.46
CA THR A 47 -13.31 -4.05 11.67
C THR A 47 -14.21 -5.14 12.24
N ASN A 48 -15.47 -4.80 12.50
CA ASN A 48 -16.47 -5.76 12.95
C ASN A 48 -17.23 -6.43 11.80
N SER A 49 -16.80 -6.23 10.57
CA SER A 49 -17.43 -6.88 9.41
C SER A 49 -17.19 -8.38 9.48
N PRO A 50 -18.25 -9.22 9.42
CA PRO A 50 -18.06 -10.67 9.46
C PRO A 50 -17.46 -11.24 8.18
N GLU A 51 -17.61 -10.59 7.04
CA GLU A 51 -17.13 -11.09 5.76
C GLU A 51 -15.78 -10.54 5.38
N GLU A 52 -15.51 -9.28 5.67
CA GLU A 52 -14.26 -8.61 5.32
C GLU A 52 -13.72 -7.81 6.49
N PRO A 53 -13.26 -8.51 7.56
CA PRO A 53 -12.83 -7.81 8.78
C PRO A 53 -11.53 -7.02 8.62
N PHE A 54 -10.68 -7.36 7.65
CA PHE A 54 -9.41 -6.69 7.48
C PHE A 54 -9.46 -5.68 6.35
N LEU A 55 -9.06 -4.45 6.67
CA LEU A 55 -9.03 -3.34 5.73
C LEU A 55 -7.59 -2.80 5.66
N ALA A 56 -7.10 -2.53 4.45
CA ALA A 56 -5.83 -1.85 4.27
C ALA A 56 -6.01 -0.69 3.31
N LYS A 57 -5.28 0.38 3.58
CA LYS A 57 -5.30 1.59 2.77
C LYS A 57 -3.87 2.10 2.62
N ILE A 58 -3.48 2.40 1.40
CA ILE A 58 -2.18 3.01 1.11
C ILE A 58 -2.41 4.38 0.50
N VAL A 59 -1.74 5.39 1.04
CA VAL A 59 -1.74 6.75 0.52
C VAL A 59 -0.32 7.11 0.15
N THR A 60 -0.12 7.56 -1.08
CA THR A 60 1.17 8.08 -1.52
C THR A 60 0.97 9.29 -2.42
N HIS A 61 1.98 10.15 -2.48
CA HIS A 61 1.98 11.31 -3.36
C HIS A 61 3.10 11.14 -4.36
N ILE A 62 2.76 11.06 -5.64
CA ILE A 62 3.71 10.86 -6.71
C ILE A 62 3.20 11.53 -7.99
N PHE A 63 4.11 12.06 -8.82
CA PHE A 63 3.75 12.79 -10.02
C PHE A 63 2.84 13.99 -9.75
N LYS A 64 3.05 14.66 -8.60
CA LYS A 64 2.23 15.81 -8.16
C LYS A 64 0.76 15.43 -7.94
N LYS A 65 0.50 14.19 -7.62
CA LYS A 65 -0.85 13.63 -7.51
C LYS A 65 -0.91 12.69 -6.31
N ASP A 66 -2.03 12.72 -5.60
CA ASP A 66 -2.26 11.76 -4.51
C ASP A 66 -2.86 10.49 -5.08
N LEU A 67 -2.28 9.36 -4.69
CA LEU A 67 -2.82 8.05 -5.00
C LEU A 67 -3.30 7.40 -3.72
N VAL A 68 -4.53 6.91 -3.74
CA VAL A 68 -5.13 6.21 -2.60
C VAL A 68 -5.66 4.88 -3.09
N VAL A 69 -5.24 3.80 -2.45
CA VAL A 69 -5.68 2.44 -2.77
C VAL A 69 -6.22 1.81 -1.51
N THR A 70 -7.38 1.18 -1.59
CA THR A 70 -8.04 0.52 -0.45
C THR A 70 -8.49 -0.87 -0.85
N LYS A 71 -8.24 -1.84 0.01
CA LYS A 71 -8.70 -3.22 -0.15
C LYS A 71 -9.16 -3.78 1.18
N SER A 72 -10.07 -4.74 1.15
CA SER A 72 -10.55 -5.43 2.33
C SER A 72 -10.73 -6.91 2.03
N GLY A 73 -10.78 -7.72 3.07
CA GLY A 73 -10.93 -9.17 2.91
C GLY A 73 -10.91 -9.91 4.24
N LYS A 74 -10.91 -11.23 4.14
CA LYS A 74 -10.95 -12.14 5.29
C LYS A 74 -9.58 -12.36 5.94
N ASP A 75 -8.51 -12.25 5.16
CA ASP A 75 -7.15 -12.51 5.60
C ASP A 75 -6.28 -11.30 5.32
N LEU A 76 -5.64 -10.79 6.36
CA LEU A 76 -4.81 -9.58 6.25
C LEU A 76 -3.68 -9.75 5.21
N TYR A 77 -3.00 -10.89 5.21
CA TYR A 77 -1.88 -11.10 4.28
C TYR A 77 -2.34 -11.13 2.84
N ALA A 78 -3.50 -11.74 2.59
CA ALA A 78 -4.11 -11.72 1.26
C ALA A 78 -4.52 -10.30 0.85
N VAL A 79 -5.05 -9.51 1.79
CA VAL A 79 -5.39 -8.10 1.55
C VAL A 79 -4.14 -7.30 1.20
N LEU A 80 -3.03 -7.52 1.89
CA LEU A 80 -1.77 -6.84 1.60
C LEU A 80 -1.24 -7.18 0.20
N ASP A 81 -1.36 -8.43 -0.23
CA ASP A 81 -0.98 -8.82 -1.59
C ASP A 81 -1.85 -8.13 -2.64
N LEU A 82 -3.15 -8.10 -2.41
CA LEU A 82 -4.08 -7.44 -3.33
C LEU A 82 -3.82 -5.95 -3.45
N ILE A 83 -3.59 -5.28 -2.33
CA ILE A 83 -3.36 -3.83 -2.33
C ILE A 83 -2.02 -3.49 -2.98
N SER A 84 -1.01 -4.34 -2.79
CA SER A 84 0.29 -4.17 -3.43
C SER A 84 0.18 -4.26 -4.95
N ASP A 85 -0.55 -5.26 -5.45
CA ASP A 85 -0.76 -5.43 -6.89
C ASP A 85 -1.55 -4.26 -7.48
N ASP A 86 -2.56 -3.80 -6.78
CA ASP A 86 -3.38 -2.67 -7.22
C ASP A 86 -2.57 -1.37 -7.26
N LEU A 87 -1.78 -1.12 -6.24
CA LEU A 87 -0.89 0.05 -6.19
C LEU A 87 0.12 0.00 -7.34
N ALA A 88 0.73 -1.16 -7.57
CA ALA A 88 1.71 -1.32 -8.66
C ALA A 88 1.08 -1.01 -10.02
N ARG A 89 -0.17 -1.46 -10.23
CA ARG A 89 -0.90 -1.19 -11.46
C ARG A 89 -1.15 0.31 -11.66
N HIS A 90 -1.58 1.00 -10.61
CA HIS A 90 -1.80 2.44 -10.66
C HIS A 90 -0.50 3.21 -10.93
N LEU A 91 0.59 2.81 -10.30
CA LEU A 91 1.89 3.45 -10.50
C LEU A 91 2.40 3.27 -11.93
N ARG A 92 2.19 2.08 -12.53
CA ARG A 92 2.58 1.83 -13.92
C ARG A 92 1.81 2.72 -14.87
N LYS A 93 0.51 2.90 -14.65
CA LYS A 93 -0.32 3.77 -15.46
C LYS A 93 0.13 5.22 -15.37
N GLU A 94 0.43 5.70 -14.18
CA GLU A 94 0.92 7.07 -14.01
C GLU A 94 2.29 7.26 -14.65
N LYS A 95 3.16 6.26 -14.52
CA LYS A 95 4.47 6.28 -15.17
C LYS A 95 4.35 6.40 -16.69
N GLU A 96 3.48 5.61 -17.30
CA GLU A 96 3.25 5.65 -18.74
C GLU A 96 2.77 7.03 -19.22
N LYS A 97 1.89 7.67 -18.45
CA LYS A 97 1.40 9.02 -18.76
C LYS A 97 2.50 10.06 -18.79
N HIS A 98 3.52 9.90 -17.95
CA HIS A 98 4.59 10.88 -17.80
C HIS A 98 5.79 10.65 -18.73
N TYR A 99 5.84 9.50 -19.39
CA TYR A 99 6.95 9.16 -20.32
C TYR A 99 6.54 9.15 -21.77
N VAL A 100 5.34 9.57 -22.08
CA VAL A 100 4.87 9.64 -23.47
C VAL A 100 5.18 10.99 -24.08
#